data_795c5dc380ed568249a0688656bdd8a2
#
_entry.id   795c5dc380ed568249a0688656bdd8a2
#
_cell.length_a   1.000
_cell.length_b   1.000
_cell.length_c   1.000
_cell.angle_alpha   90.00
_cell.angle_beta   90.00
_cell.angle_gamma   90.00
#
_symmetry.space_group_name_H-M   'P 1'
#
loop_
_entity.id
_entity.type
_entity.pdbx_description
1 polymer ?
#
loop_
_entity_poly.entity_id
_entity_poly.type
_entity_poly.pdbx_seq_one_letter_code
_entity_poly.pdbx_strand_id
1 'polypeptide(L)'
;MDDATREPGDGREAVSVVVVNHNAGRLLGDCLEAALAQAAEVILVDNASEPAPLDAVLRRLGDHPRLDVFRSPVNTGFAAGCNLGAARSTQPAILFLNPDCILAPGSLAAMCRELTAEARVGMVGGLLTDEFGIEQGGARRSVPTPWRSFVRGFGLGRLGRRWPKLFSDFYLHRQPLPAAAIDVEAVSGACTLVKRDAAEQVGPWDEGFFVHCEDLDWCMRFRKAGWRIRFVPNAPAVHHRGMCGRSRPLFVEWHKHKGMVRFYRKHFRHQYPLGLMGLVIAGVWLRFAGVAARLAVAALPQQVARLATAMARPRLAAAGPRPIDRRRIASSGSVST
;
A
#
# COMPACT_ATOMS: atom_id res chain seq x y z
N MET A 1 21.97 -29.91 18.43
CA MET A 1 23.17 -29.71 17.66
C MET A 1 22.70 -29.26 16.28
N ASP A 2 22.71 -28.02 15.87
CA ASP A 2 23.68 -26.98 15.97
C ASP A 2 23.00 -25.62 16.24
N ASP A 3 23.42 -24.99 17.31
CA ASP A 3 23.25 -23.57 17.58
C ASP A 3 24.39 -22.85 16.83
N ALA A 4 24.23 -22.74 15.50
CA ALA A 4 25.22 -22.13 14.63
C ALA A 4 25.10 -20.61 14.76
N THR A 5 25.91 -20.05 15.67
CA THR A 5 26.58 -18.73 15.59
C THR A 5 25.73 -17.59 15.04
N ARG A 6 24.84 -17.05 15.88
CA ARG A 6 24.50 -15.63 15.82
C ARG A 6 25.76 -14.86 16.18
N GLU A 7 26.43 -14.28 15.18
CA GLU A 7 27.29 -13.13 15.47
C GLU A 7 26.47 -12.11 16.26
N PRO A 8 27.04 -11.40 17.24
CA PRO A 8 26.33 -10.34 17.94
C PRO A 8 25.99 -9.27 16.91
N GLY A 9 24.77 -9.38 16.35
CA GLY A 9 24.27 -8.49 15.32
C GLY A 9 24.17 -7.08 15.87
N ASP A 10 24.34 -6.11 15.01
CA ASP A 10 24.30 -4.66 15.23
C ASP A 10 22.92 -4.14 15.76
N GLY A 11 22.17 -4.96 16.46
CA GLY A 11 20.86 -4.65 17.07
C GLY A 11 19.68 -4.68 16.10
N ARG A 12 19.87 -5.16 14.86
CA ARG A 12 18.83 -5.23 13.82
C ARG A 12 18.22 -6.62 13.70
N GLU A 13 16.96 -6.63 13.25
CA GLU A 13 16.25 -7.89 13.02
C GLU A 13 16.66 -8.53 11.69
N ALA A 14 16.77 -9.88 11.65
CA ALA A 14 17.04 -10.67 10.45
C ALA A 14 15.81 -10.69 9.53
N VAL A 15 15.45 -9.53 9.00
CA VAL A 15 14.27 -9.26 8.17
C VAL A 15 14.69 -8.51 6.91
N SER A 16 14.14 -8.92 5.76
CA SER A 16 14.11 -8.14 4.53
C SER A 16 12.85 -7.31 4.50
N VAL A 17 12.98 -5.97 4.48
CA VAL A 17 11.83 -5.07 4.31
C VAL A 17 11.65 -4.76 2.83
N VAL A 18 10.51 -5.15 2.28
CA VAL A 18 10.12 -4.86 0.88
C VAL A 18 9.19 -3.66 0.86
N VAL A 19 9.62 -2.58 0.20
CA VAL A 19 8.85 -1.36 0.00
C VAL A 19 8.53 -1.20 -1.48
N VAL A 20 7.23 -1.22 -1.83
CA VAL A 20 6.78 -1.01 -3.22
C VAL A 20 6.33 0.44 -3.37
N ASN A 21 7.11 1.23 -4.12
CA ASN A 21 6.84 2.65 -4.33
C ASN A 21 6.15 2.91 -5.67
N HIS A 22 5.15 3.79 -5.66
CA HIS A 22 4.64 4.47 -6.85
C HIS A 22 4.20 5.89 -6.48
N ASN A 23 5.10 6.85 -6.68
CA ASN A 23 4.85 8.28 -6.44
C ASN A 23 4.47 8.63 -4.97
N ALA A 24 5.05 7.97 -3.96
CA ALA A 24 4.80 8.29 -2.55
C ALA A 24 5.43 9.63 -2.10
N GLY A 25 6.31 10.20 -2.92
CA GLY A 25 6.94 11.48 -2.62
C GLY A 25 7.90 11.41 -1.44
N ARG A 26 7.94 12.47 -0.62
CA ARG A 26 8.90 12.60 0.50
C ARG A 26 8.70 11.56 1.62
N LEU A 27 7.48 11.05 1.82
CA LEU A 27 7.21 10.05 2.85
C LEU A 27 7.99 8.75 2.63
N LEU A 28 8.35 8.44 1.37
CA LEU A 28 9.21 7.31 1.04
C LEU A 28 10.56 7.39 1.80
N GLY A 29 11.16 8.58 1.91
CA GLY A 29 12.43 8.75 2.62
C GLY A 29 12.31 8.39 4.09
N ASP A 30 11.28 8.89 4.76
CA ASP A 30 11.04 8.64 6.18
C ASP A 30 10.71 7.15 6.43
N CYS A 31 9.97 6.52 5.51
CA CYS A 31 9.70 5.07 5.52
C CYS A 31 11.00 4.26 5.43
N LEU A 32 11.86 4.57 4.44
CA LEU A 32 13.11 3.84 4.22
C LEU A 32 14.09 4.04 5.39
N GLU A 33 14.23 5.25 5.93
CA GLU A 33 15.07 5.53 7.10
C GLU A 33 14.61 4.71 8.32
N ALA A 34 13.31 4.69 8.60
CA ALA A 34 12.76 3.92 9.71
C ALA A 34 12.94 2.40 9.53
N ALA A 35 12.85 1.90 8.29
CA ALA A 35 13.10 0.50 7.96
C ALA A 35 14.60 0.14 8.10
N LEU A 36 15.50 0.96 7.53
CA LEU A 36 16.95 0.76 7.59
C LEU A 36 17.50 0.80 9.03
N ALA A 37 16.83 1.54 9.93
CA ALA A 37 17.21 1.57 11.33
C ALA A 37 16.96 0.25 12.06
N GLN A 38 16.01 -0.59 11.59
CA GLN A 38 15.53 -1.76 12.33
C GLN A 38 15.81 -3.10 11.61
N ALA A 39 15.97 -3.11 10.29
CA ALA A 39 16.09 -4.31 9.47
C ALA A 39 17.51 -4.56 8.97
N ALA A 40 17.84 -5.83 8.74
CA ALA A 40 19.11 -6.24 8.13
C ALA A 40 19.20 -5.86 6.65
N GLU A 41 18.06 -5.81 5.93
CA GLU A 41 17.98 -5.55 4.50
C GLU A 41 16.72 -4.77 4.15
N VAL A 42 16.81 -3.82 3.23
CA VAL A 42 15.67 -3.09 2.67
C VAL A 42 15.71 -3.15 1.16
N ILE A 43 14.63 -3.60 0.54
CA ILE A 43 14.45 -3.67 -0.90
C ILE A 43 13.40 -2.65 -1.32
N LEU A 44 13.80 -1.63 -2.06
CA LEU A 44 12.90 -0.68 -2.68
C LEU A 44 12.58 -1.13 -4.11
N VAL A 45 11.33 -1.47 -4.36
CA VAL A 45 10.80 -1.70 -5.71
C VAL A 45 10.09 -0.44 -6.16
N ASP A 46 10.72 0.36 -6.99
CA ASP A 46 10.06 1.49 -7.63
C ASP A 46 9.23 1.02 -8.82
N ASN A 47 7.94 1.20 -8.72
CA ASN A 47 6.95 0.71 -9.68
C ASN A 47 6.58 1.81 -10.69
N ALA A 48 7.57 2.29 -11.45
CA ALA A 48 7.48 3.36 -12.45
C ALA A 48 6.97 4.69 -11.86
N SER A 49 7.66 5.21 -10.85
CA SER A 49 7.44 6.56 -10.34
C SER A 49 8.03 7.64 -11.25
N GLU A 50 7.61 8.88 -11.04
CA GLU A 50 8.29 10.04 -11.61
C GLU A 50 9.73 10.09 -11.06
N PRO A 51 10.76 10.24 -11.95
CA PRO A 51 12.16 10.13 -11.53
C PRO A 51 12.59 11.19 -10.51
N ALA A 52 12.24 12.46 -10.72
CA ALA A 52 12.81 13.56 -9.93
C ALA A 52 12.50 13.48 -8.42
N PRO A 53 11.26 13.18 -7.96
CA PRO A 53 10.98 12.98 -6.53
C PRO A 53 11.72 11.77 -5.95
N LEU A 54 11.78 10.66 -6.68
CA LEU A 54 12.49 9.46 -6.26
C LEU A 54 13.99 9.72 -6.11
N ASP A 55 14.61 10.34 -7.12
CA ASP A 55 16.04 10.66 -7.09
C ASP A 55 16.40 11.61 -5.96
N ALA A 56 15.53 12.53 -5.58
CA ALA A 56 15.72 13.39 -4.43
C ALA A 56 15.76 12.59 -3.10
N VAL A 57 14.88 11.59 -2.95
CA VAL A 57 14.87 10.69 -1.79
C VAL A 57 16.15 9.86 -1.75
N LEU A 58 16.53 9.24 -2.87
CA LEU A 58 17.73 8.39 -2.93
C LEU A 58 19.03 9.20 -2.68
N ARG A 59 19.13 10.45 -3.20
CA ARG A 59 20.26 11.32 -2.86
C ARG A 59 20.34 11.66 -1.37
N ARG A 60 19.20 11.82 -0.68
CA ARG A 60 19.15 12.04 0.78
C ARG A 60 19.68 10.84 1.56
N LEU A 61 19.35 9.64 1.14
CA LEU A 61 19.79 8.39 1.78
C LEU A 61 21.23 8.01 1.47
N GLY A 62 21.78 8.52 0.33
CA GLY A 62 23.12 8.15 -0.15
C GLY A 62 23.23 6.69 -0.55
N ASP A 63 24.45 6.24 -0.80
CA ASP A 63 24.75 4.83 -1.08
C ASP A 63 24.72 4.03 0.23
N HIS A 64 23.56 3.47 0.54
CA HIS A 64 23.36 2.72 1.76
C HIS A 64 23.56 1.21 1.50
N PRO A 65 24.54 0.52 2.15
CA PRO A 65 24.93 -0.85 1.81
C PRO A 65 23.82 -1.89 2.00
N ARG A 66 22.76 -1.57 2.75
CA ARG A 66 21.62 -2.45 3.01
C ARG A 66 20.37 -2.05 2.24
N LEU A 67 20.44 -1.06 1.35
CA LEU A 67 19.33 -0.64 0.49
C LEU A 67 19.57 -1.14 -0.93
N ASP A 68 18.77 -2.12 -1.37
CA ASP A 68 18.70 -2.54 -2.76
C ASP A 68 17.57 -1.80 -3.48
N VAL A 69 17.85 -1.16 -4.60
CA VAL A 69 16.87 -0.38 -5.36
C VAL A 69 16.64 -1.00 -6.72
N PHE A 70 15.42 -1.48 -6.95
CA PHE A 70 14.97 -1.98 -8.25
C PHE A 70 13.96 -1.01 -8.87
N ARG A 71 14.20 -0.55 -10.09
CA ARG A 71 13.31 0.33 -10.85
C ARG A 71 12.62 -0.45 -11.96
N SER A 72 11.30 -0.61 -11.85
CA SER A 72 10.48 -1.18 -12.91
C SER A 72 10.18 -0.13 -13.98
N PRO A 73 10.27 -0.46 -15.28
CA PRO A 73 9.92 0.48 -16.35
C PRO A 73 8.40 0.73 -16.48
N VAL A 74 7.59 -0.12 -15.87
CA VAL A 74 6.13 -0.03 -15.91
C VAL A 74 5.52 -0.30 -14.54
N ASN A 75 4.37 0.31 -14.23
CA ASN A 75 3.63 0.00 -13.02
C ASN A 75 2.87 -1.32 -13.17
N THR A 76 3.39 -2.37 -12.55
CA THR A 76 2.83 -3.73 -12.57
C THR A 76 1.78 -3.98 -11.47
N GLY A 77 1.53 -3.00 -10.61
CA GLY A 77 0.66 -3.12 -9.43
C GLY A 77 1.41 -3.54 -8.16
N PHE A 78 0.70 -3.49 -7.04
CA PHE A 78 1.31 -3.72 -5.73
C PHE A 78 1.73 -5.19 -5.54
N ALA A 79 0.87 -6.15 -5.88
CA ALA A 79 1.15 -7.58 -5.71
C ALA A 79 2.40 -8.02 -6.49
N ALA A 80 2.52 -7.61 -7.76
CA ALA A 80 3.69 -7.92 -8.58
C ALA A 80 4.96 -7.24 -8.04
N GLY A 81 4.86 -5.99 -7.59
CA GLY A 81 5.95 -5.30 -6.91
C GLY A 81 6.42 -6.03 -5.64
N CYS A 82 5.49 -6.52 -4.82
CA CYS A 82 5.81 -7.35 -3.64
C CYS A 82 6.54 -8.63 -4.03
N ASN A 83 6.12 -9.31 -5.10
CA ASN A 83 6.79 -10.53 -5.59
C ASN A 83 8.20 -10.24 -6.08
N LEU A 84 8.41 -9.15 -6.82
CA LEU A 84 9.74 -8.72 -7.26
C LEU A 84 10.66 -8.43 -6.07
N GLY A 85 10.17 -7.74 -5.04
CA GLY A 85 10.94 -7.48 -3.83
C GLY A 85 11.22 -8.75 -3.03
N ALA A 86 10.24 -9.66 -2.89
CA ALA A 86 10.43 -10.93 -2.21
C ALA A 86 11.47 -11.82 -2.91
N ALA A 87 11.48 -11.84 -4.23
CA ALA A 87 12.48 -12.59 -5.01
C ALA A 87 13.93 -12.08 -4.83
N ARG A 88 14.09 -10.82 -4.42
CA ARG A 88 15.40 -10.21 -4.14
C ARG A 88 15.79 -10.31 -2.66
N SER A 89 14.86 -10.63 -1.79
CA SER A 89 15.08 -10.68 -0.35
C SER A 89 15.83 -11.93 0.08
N THR A 90 16.72 -11.81 1.09
CA THR A 90 17.62 -12.89 1.54
C THR A 90 17.33 -13.38 2.96
N GLN A 91 16.67 -12.57 3.79
CA GLN A 91 16.47 -12.86 5.20
C GLN A 91 15.36 -13.90 5.45
N PRO A 92 15.35 -14.59 6.61
CA PRO A 92 14.38 -15.64 6.94
C PRO A 92 12.94 -15.13 7.16
N ALA A 93 12.77 -13.83 7.33
CA ALA A 93 11.46 -13.18 7.41
C ALA A 93 11.39 -11.99 6.45
N ILE A 94 10.20 -11.71 5.92
CA ILE A 94 9.96 -10.64 4.97
C ILE A 94 8.85 -9.73 5.51
N LEU A 95 9.17 -8.43 5.67
CA LEU A 95 8.18 -7.40 5.96
C LEU A 95 7.79 -6.68 4.67
N PHE A 96 6.53 -6.74 4.30
CA PHE A 96 5.96 -5.87 3.28
C PHE A 96 5.46 -4.59 3.94
N LEU A 97 6.00 -3.45 3.49
CA LEU A 97 5.74 -2.14 4.08
C LEU A 97 5.33 -1.14 3.00
N ASN A 98 4.22 -0.45 3.19
CA ASN A 98 3.82 0.61 2.27
C ASN A 98 4.81 1.78 2.33
N PRO A 99 5.05 2.49 1.20
CA PRO A 99 6.02 3.57 1.12
C PRO A 99 5.59 4.85 1.88
N ASP A 100 4.35 4.90 2.36
CA ASP A 100 3.78 5.95 3.20
C ASP A 100 3.51 5.46 4.64
N CYS A 101 4.23 4.39 5.07
CA CYS A 101 4.13 3.77 6.39
C CYS A 101 5.47 3.87 7.13
N ILE A 102 5.49 4.53 8.29
CA ILE A 102 6.70 4.78 9.08
C ILE A 102 6.66 3.93 10.34
N LEU A 103 7.58 2.96 10.44
CA LEU A 103 7.71 2.10 11.62
C LEU A 103 8.20 2.90 12.83
N ALA A 104 7.52 2.78 13.96
CA ALA A 104 8.06 3.30 15.20
C ALA A 104 9.28 2.46 15.67
N PRO A 105 10.22 3.05 16.43
CA PRO A 105 11.35 2.31 16.99
C PRO A 105 10.89 1.08 17.78
N GLY A 106 11.54 -0.07 17.53
CA GLY A 106 11.24 -1.34 18.21
C GLY A 106 10.00 -2.07 17.66
N SER A 107 9.24 -1.51 16.71
CA SER A 107 8.06 -2.17 16.14
C SER A 107 8.42 -3.44 15.40
N LEU A 108 9.52 -3.44 14.62
CA LEU A 108 9.96 -4.64 13.92
C LEU A 108 10.35 -5.75 14.89
N ALA A 109 11.08 -5.43 15.97
CA ALA A 109 11.45 -6.38 17.02
C ALA A 109 10.22 -6.98 17.71
N ALA A 110 9.18 -6.16 17.97
CA ALA A 110 7.93 -6.66 18.54
C ALA A 110 7.22 -7.63 17.59
N MET A 111 7.20 -7.35 16.28
CA MET A 111 6.63 -8.24 15.28
C MET A 111 7.43 -9.53 15.15
N CYS A 112 8.76 -9.48 15.18
CA CYS A 112 9.64 -10.67 15.12
C CYS A 112 9.43 -11.60 16.30
N ARG A 113 9.34 -11.06 17.52
CA ARG A 113 9.03 -11.86 18.72
C ARG A 113 7.72 -12.63 18.57
N GLU A 114 6.68 -12.00 18.07
CA GLU A 114 5.39 -12.66 17.87
C GLU A 114 5.42 -13.65 16.71
N LEU A 115 6.18 -13.38 15.64
CA LEU A 115 6.34 -14.29 14.51
C LEU A 115 7.04 -15.60 14.94
N THR A 116 7.97 -15.53 15.89
CA THR A 116 8.75 -16.68 16.40
C THR A 116 8.14 -17.33 17.65
N ALA A 117 7.17 -16.69 18.31
CA ALA A 117 6.59 -17.18 19.57
C ALA A 117 5.97 -18.56 19.44
N GLU A 118 5.42 -18.90 18.30
CA GLU A 118 4.82 -20.21 18.03
C GLU A 118 5.13 -20.67 16.60
N ALA A 119 5.36 -21.98 16.45
CA ALA A 119 5.73 -22.57 15.13
C ALA A 119 4.67 -22.30 14.04
N ARG A 120 3.39 -22.32 14.41
CA ARG A 120 2.27 -22.12 13.49
C ARG A 120 1.93 -20.66 13.16
N VAL A 121 2.59 -19.69 13.75
CA VAL A 121 2.44 -18.28 13.35
C VAL A 121 3.26 -18.06 12.10
N GLY A 122 2.59 -17.82 10.98
CA GLY A 122 3.23 -17.57 9.68
C GLY A 122 3.17 -16.12 9.23
N MET A 123 2.26 -15.31 9.82
CA MET A 123 2.03 -13.93 9.44
C MET A 123 1.71 -13.07 10.66
N VAL A 124 2.26 -11.85 10.69
CA VAL A 124 2.04 -10.87 11.74
C VAL A 124 1.75 -9.50 11.12
N GLY A 125 0.72 -8.81 11.60
CA GLY A 125 0.42 -7.43 11.24
C GLY A 125 0.68 -6.47 12.38
N GLY A 126 1.31 -5.32 12.12
CA GLY A 126 1.51 -4.24 13.08
C GLY A 126 0.27 -3.37 13.27
N LEU A 127 0.30 -2.53 14.31
CA LEU A 127 -0.71 -1.52 14.58
C LEU A 127 -0.53 -0.33 13.64
N LEU A 128 -1.43 -0.18 12.66
CA LEU A 128 -1.46 1.00 11.79
C LEU A 128 -2.23 2.13 12.48
N THR A 129 -1.58 3.26 12.65
CA THR A 129 -2.21 4.48 13.20
C THR A 129 -2.17 5.61 12.19
N ASP A 130 -3.00 6.61 12.40
CA ASP A 130 -2.80 7.92 11.79
C ASP A 130 -1.73 8.74 12.56
N GLU A 131 -1.49 9.97 12.14
CA GLU A 131 -0.55 10.90 12.77
C GLU A 131 -0.92 11.29 14.21
N PHE A 132 -2.17 11.04 14.62
CA PHE A 132 -2.68 11.29 15.99
C PHE A 132 -2.63 10.03 16.87
N GLY A 133 -2.08 8.91 16.37
CA GLY A 133 -2.02 7.64 17.10
C GLY A 133 -3.33 6.84 17.12
N ILE A 134 -4.34 7.24 16.34
CA ILE A 134 -5.63 6.54 16.28
C ILE A 134 -5.53 5.34 15.33
N GLU A 135 -5.97 4.16 15.80
CA GLU A 135 -5.97 2.92 15.00
C GLU A 135 -6.75 3.10 13.70
N GLN A 136 -6.12 2.79 12.58
CA GLN A 136 -6.76 2.85 11.27
C GLN A 136 -7.62 1.63 10.98
N GLY A 137 -8.81 1.87 10.41
CA GLY A 137 -9.67 0.78 9.96
C GLY A 137 -8.98 -0.07 8.89
N GLY A 138 -8.84 -1.36 9.16
CA GLY A 138 -8.19 -2.34 8.27
C GLY A 138 -6.83 -2.85 8.75
N ALA A 139 -6.23 -2.28 9.81
CA ALA A 139 -5.02 -2.83 10.43
C ALA A 139 -5.25 -4.28 10.85
N ARG A 140 -6.34 -4.52 11.56
CA ARG A 140 -6.87 -5.85 11.92
C ARG A 140 -8.31 -5.99 11.46
N ARG A 141 -8.66 -7.13 10.92
CA ARG A 141 -10.02 -7.35 10.39
C ARG A 141 -10.40 -8.84 10.33
N SER A 142 -11.69 -9.08 10.35
CA SER A 142 -12.25 -10.34 9.88
C SER A 142 -12.28 -10.37 8.36
N VAL A 143 -12.35 -11.55 7.76
CA VAL A 143 -12.51 -11.70 6.32
C VAL A 143 -13.84 -11.07 5.88
N PRO A 144 -13.83 -10.16 4.89
CA PRO A 144 -15.06 -9.57 4.34
C PRO A 144 -15.79 -10.58 3.47
N THR A 145 -16.53 -11.51 4.11
CA THR A 145 -17.42 -12.42 3.37
C THR A 145 -18.48 -11.62 2.62
N PRO A 146 -19.12 -12.17 1.56
CA PRO A 146 -20.23 -11.51 0.90
C PRO A 146 -21.31 -11.03 1.86
N TRP A 147 -21.64 -11.82 2.88
CA TRP A 147 -22.62 -11.46 3.91
C TRP A 147 -22.15 -10.29 4.78
N ARG A 148 -20.94 -10.35 5.33
CA ARG A 148 -20.37 -9.24 6.14
C ARG A 148 -20.30 -7.94 5.34
N SER A 149 -19.98 -8.04 4.05
CA SER A 149 -19.93 -6.88 3.15
C SER A 149 -21.30 -6.31 2.86
N PHE A 150 -22.32 -7.15 2.73
CA PHE A 150 -23.71 -6.75 2.63
C PHE A 150 -24.16 -6.04 3.92
N VAL A 151 -23.94 -6.64 5.09
CA VAL A 151 -24.26 -6.04 6.41
C VAL A 151 -23.67 -4.64 6.54
N ARG A 152 -22.41 -4.47 6.14
CA ARG A 152 -21.74 -3.16 6.16
C ARG A 152 -22.30 -2.20 5.11
N GLY A 153 -22.50 -2.67 3.88
CA GLY A 153 -22.98 -1.84 2.76
C GLY A 153 -24.37 -1.23 3.03
N PHE A 154 -25.21 -1.97 3.73
CA PHE A 154 -26.58 -1.54 4.09
C PHE A 154 -26.70 -0.97 5.52
N GLY A 155 -25.58 -0.76 6.22
CA GLY A 155 -25.59 -0.18 7.57
C GLY A 155 -26.23 -1.07 8.65
N LEU A 156 -26.40 -2.38 8.37
CA LEU A 156 -27.04 -3.35 9.27
C LEU A 156 -26.17 -3.72 10.48
N GLY A 157 -24.94 -3.24 10.56
CA GLY A 157 -24.03 -3.45 11.70
C GLY A 157 -24.61 -3.01 13.05
N ARG A 158 -25.59 -2.08 13.05
CA ARG A 158 -26.34 -1.68 14.26
C ARG A 158 -27.11 -2.84 14.89
N LEU A 159 -27.56 -3.82 14.09
CA LEU A 159 -28.21 -5.04 14.56
C LEU A 159 -27.24 -6.00 15.25
N GLY A 160 -25.94 -5.82 15.06
CA GLY A 160 -24.89 -6.62 15.69
C GLY A 160 -24.91 -6.56 17.23
N ARG A 161 -25.46 -5.50 17.84
CA ARG A 161 -25.69 -5.46 19.30
C ARG A 161 -26.65 -6.53 19.77
N ARG A 162 -27.67 -6.87 18.98
CA ARG A 162 -28.70 -7.89 19.33
C ARG A 162 -28.33 -9.28 18.80
N TRP A 163 -27.70 -9.35 17.60
CA TRP A 163 -27.34 -10.60 16.91
C TRP A 163 -25.91 -10.55 16.39
N PRO A 164 -24.88 -10.59 17.28
CA PRO A 164 -23.48 -10.38 16.91
C PRO A 164 -22.94 -11.42 15.92
N LYS A 165 -23.44 -12.66 15.96
CA LYS A 165 -23.03 -13.73 15.03
C LYS A 165 -23.51 -13.48 13.59
N LEU A 166 -24.63 -12.79 13.39
CA LEU A 166 -25.23 -12.53 12.08
C LEU A 166 -24.81 -11.20 11.49
N PHE A 167 -24.70 -10.15 12.29
CA PHE A 167 -24.49 -8.77 11.85
C PHE A 167 -23.16 -8.18 12.31
N SER A 168 -22.10 -9.00 12.36
CA SER A 168 -20.74 -8.52 12.67
C SER A 168 -20.16 -7.70 11.52
N ASP A 169 -19.54 -6.55 11.84
CA ASP A 169 -18.65 -5.84 10.91
C ASP A 169 -17.34 -6.61 10.78
N PHE A 170 -16.67 -6.48 9.64
CA PHE A 170 -15.37 -7.09 9.44
C PHE A 170 -14.21 -6.18 9.89
N TYR A 171 -14.42 -4.90 10.16
CA TYR A 171 -13.43 -4.01 10.75
C TYR A 171 -13.42 -4.08 12.27
N LEU A 172 -12.28 -4.46 12.85
CA LEU A 172 -12.13 -4.65 14.30
C LEU A 172 -11.63 -3.39 15.03
N HIS A 173 -11.18 -2.36 14.33
CA HIS A 173 -10.64 -1.12 14.92
C HIS A 173 -11.62 -0.35 15.81
N ARG A 174 -12.93 -0.68 15.76
CA ARG A 174 -13.96 -0.10 16.65
C ARG A 174 -14.06 -0.82 18.00
N GLN A 175 -13.41 -1.97 18.13
CA GLN A 175 -13.28 -2.70 19.38
C GLN A 175 -12.06 -2.16 20.13
N PRO A 176 -12.03 -2.24 21.47
CA PRO A 176 -10.87 -1.84 22.24
C PRO A 176 -9.57 -2.45 21.70
N LEU A 177 -8.50 -1.67 21.72
CA LEU A 177 -7.19 -2.20 21.33
C LEU A 177 -6.80 -3.30 22.33
N PRO A 178 -6.42 -4.50 21.88
CA PRO A 178 -6.02 -5.58 22.77
C PRO A 178 -4.71 -5.23 23.48
N ALA A 179 -4.58 -5.68 24.73
CA ALA A 179 -3.38 -5.46 25.55
C ALA A 179 -2.18 -6.32 25.08
N ALA A 180 -2.44 -7.44 24.38
CA ALA A 180 -1.44 -8.37 23.86
C ALA A 180 -1.77 -8.77 22.43
N ALA A 181 -0.83 -9.44 21.76
CA ALA A 181 -1.05 -9.95 20.42
C ALA A 181 -2.20 -10.97 20.39
N ILE A 182 -3.05 -10.86 19.37
CA ILE A 182 -4.23 -11.72 19.18
C ILE A 182 -4.26 -12.34 17.79
N ASP A 183 -4.91 -13.48 17.66
CA ASP A 183 -5.23 -14.07 16.36
C ASP A 183 -6.31 -13.24 15.66
N VAL A 184 -6.11 -13.03 14.37
CA VAL A 184 -7.05 -12.33 13.50
C VAL A 184 -7.26 -13.08 12.19
N GLU A 185 -8.37 -12.80 11.50
CA GLU A 185 -8.62 -13.45 10.21
C GLU A 185 -7.80 -12.81 9.08
N ALA A 186 -7.47 -11.52 9.19
CA ALA A 186 -6.66 -10.80 8.21
C ALA A 186 -6.01 -9.54 8.81
N VAL A 187 -4.86 -9.19 8.29
CA VAL A 187 -4.12 -7.94 8.55
C VAL A 187 -4.00 -7.13 7.27
N SER A 188 -3.54 -5.89 7.38
CA SER A 188 -3.34 -5.01 6.23
C SER A 188 -2.00 -5.28 5.56
N GLY A 189 -1.97 -5.34 4.22
CA GLY A 189 -0.73 -5.40 3.45
C GLY A 189 0.19 -4.19 3.62
N ALA A 190 -0.27 -3.12 4.28
CA ALA A 190 0.55 -1.93 4.51
C ALA A 190 1.70 -2.14 5.52
N CYS A 191 1.57 -3.13 6.43
CA CYS A 191 2.61 -3.52 7.37
C CYS A 191 2.39 -4.99 7.77
N THR A 192 2.96 -5.91 6.99
CA THR A 192 2.77 -7.37 7.16
C THR A 192 4.11 -8.09 7.13
N LEU A 193 4.48 -8.70 8.26
CA LEU A 193 5.66 -9.54 8.41
C LEU A 193 5.28 -11.01 8.25
N VAL A 194 6.05 -11.77 7.47
CA VAL A 194 5.82 -13.20 7.24
C VAL A 194 7.10 -14.01 7.40
N LYS A 195 6.98 -15.28 7.82
CA LYS A 195 8.06 -16.26 7.69
C LYS A 195 8.27 -16.58 6.21
N ARG A 196 9.52 -16.67 5.77
CA ARG A 196 9.85 -17.04 4.39
C ARG A 196 9.31 -18.41 4.02
N ASP A 197 9.55 -19.43 4.86
CA ASP A 197 9.06 -20.80 4.65
C ASP A 197 7.52 -20.86 4.54
N ALA A 198 6.82 -20.09 5.36
CA ALA A 198 5.37 -20.00 5.28
C ALA A 198 4.91 -19.31 3.97
N ALA A 199 5.60 -18.23 3.56
CA ALA A 199 5.32 -17.54 2.31
C ALA A 199 5.60 -18.44 1.08
N GLU A 200 6.68 -19.21 1.09
CA GLU A 200 7.01 -20.17 0.04
C GLU A 200 5.99 -21.31 -0.04
N GLN A 201 5.56 -21.86 1.09
CA GLN A 201 4.51 -22.87 1.13
C GLN A 201 3.16 -22.38 0.60
N VAL A 202 2.77 -21.14 0.94
CA VAL A 202 1.49 -20.53 0.53
C VAL A 202 1.53 -20.05 -0.92
N GLY A 203 2.72 -19.74 -1.42
CA GLY A 203 2.97 -19.16 -2.72
C GLY A 203 2.89 -17.62 -2.75
N PRO A 204 3.33 -17.00 -3.85
CA PRO A 204 3.50 -15.57 -3.99
C PRO A 204 2.17 -14.81 -3.91
N TRP A 205 2.23 -13.49 -3.84
CA TRP A 205 1.06 -12.61 -3.99
C TRP A 205 0.38 -12.86 -5.34
N ASP A 206 -0.96 -12.89 -5.37
CA ASP A 206 -1.71 -13.09 -6.62
C ASP A 206 -1.71 -11.79 -7.45
N GLU A 207 -0.92 -11.74 -8.51
CA GLU A 207 -0.76 -10.58 -9.39
C GLU A 207 -2.02 -10.22 -10.19
N GLY A 208 -3.02 -11.08 -10.18
CA GLY A 208 -4.36 -10.74 -10.69
C GLY A 208 -5.07 -9.64 -9.89
N PHE A 209 -4.52 -9.27 -8.71
CA PHE A 209 -4.90 -8.08 -7.94
C PHE A 209 -3.86 -6.98 -8.21
N PHE A 210 -4.27 -5.94 -8.91
CA PHE A 210 -3.37 -4.82 -9.18
C PHE A 210 -3.11 -3.97 -7.93
N VAL A 211 -4.16 -3.67 -7.18
CA VAL A 211 -4.14 -2.96 -5.90
C VAL A 211 -5.44 -3.20 -5.14
N HIS A 212 -5.37 -3.38 -3.83
CA HIS A 212 -6.45 -3.78 -2.92
C HIS A 212 -6.98 -5.20 -3.10
N CYS A 213 -7.30 -5.84 -2.00
CA CYS A 213 -7.75 -7.22 -1.84
C CYS A 213 -6.67 -8.31 -2.04
N GLU A 214 -5.47 -7.98 -2.50
CA GLU A 214 -4.32 -8.88 -2.54
C GLU A 214 -3.94 -9.39 -1.15
N ASP A 215 -3.98 -8.49 -0.16
CA ASP A 215 -3.71 -8.79 1.26
C ASP A 215 -4.76 -9.76 1.84
N LEU A 216 -6.04 -9.55 1.52
CA LEU A 216 -7.12 -10.46 1.91
C LEU A 216 -6.98 -11.83 1.27
N ASP A 217 -6.60 -11.88 -0.01
CA ASP A 217 -6.33 -13.13 -0.71
C ASP A 217 -5.20 -13.91 -0.04
N TRP A 218 -4.11 -13.21 0.26
CA TRP A 218 -2.94 -13.85 0.87
C TRP A 218 -3.23 -14.34 2.29
N CYS A 219 -3.89 -13.53 3.12
CA CYS A 219 -4.37 -13.94 4.44
C CYS A 219 -5.28 -15.19 4.37
N MET A 220 -6.19 -15.25 3.40
CA MET A 220 -7.04 -16.43 3.19
C MET A 220 -6.23 -17.68 2.82
N ARG A 221 -5.19 -17.55 2.00
CA ARG A 221 -4.32 -18.67 1.63
C ARG A 221 -3.47 -19.13 2.80
N PHE A 222 -2.88 -18.22 3.61
CA PHE A 222 -2.18 -18.56 4.85
C PHE A 222 -3.06 -19.39 5.79
N ARG A 223 -4.28 -18.93 6.05
CA ARG A 223 -5.24 -19.64 6.90
C ARG A 223 -5.64 -21.00 6.34
N LYS A 224 -5.85 -21.13 5.03
CA LYS A 224 -6.14 -22.42 4.38
C LYS A 224 -4.98 -23.40 4.45
N ALA A 225 -3.76 -22.91 4.47
CA ALA A 225 -2.54 -23.71 4.68
C ALA A 225 -2.29 -24.06 6.17
N GLY A 226 -3.15 -23.62 7.09
CA GLY A 226 -3.07 -23.92 8.51
C GLY A 226 -2.17 -22.96 9.31
N TRP A 227 -1.70 -21.87 8.70
CA TRP A 227 -0.94 -20.84 9.38
C TRP A 227 -1.85 -19.90 10.15
N ARG A 228 -1.38 -19.46 11.34
CA ARG A 228 -2.04 -18.42 12.14
C ARG A 228 -1.56 -17.05 11.71
N ILE A 229 -2.46 -16.08 11.80
CA ILE A 229 -2.19 -14.66 11.55
C ILE A 229 -2.40 -13.92 12.85
N ARG A 230 -1.40 -13.15 13.30
CA ARG A 230 -1.49 -12.40 14.55
C ARG A 230 -1.42 -10.90 14.31
N PHE A 231 -2.17 -10.16 15.09
CA PHE A 231 -2.10 -8.71 15.18
C PHE A 231 -1.32 -8.31 16.44
N VAL A 232 -0.34 -7.41 16.29
CA VAL A 232 0.58 -6.99 17.35
C VAL A 232 0.32 -5.53 17.71
N PRO A 233 -0.37 -5.25 18.84
CA PRO A 233 -0.75 -3.88 19.22
C PRO A 233 0.42 -3.00 19.66
N ASN A 234 1.52 -3.58 20.12
CA ASN A 234 2.75 -2.88 20.53
C ASN A 234 3.79 -2.76 19.42
N ALA A 235 3.37 -2.90 18.15
CA ALA A 235 4.18 -2.65 16.95
C ALA A 235 3.55 -1.53 16.11
N PRO A 236 3.56 -0.26 16.58
CA PRO A 236 2.91 0.83 15.86
C PRO A 236 3.70 1.25 14.61
N ALA A 237 2.94 1.60 13.57
CA ALA A 237 3.45 2.23 12.37
C ALA A 237 2.48 3.35 11.95
N VAL A 238 2.99 4.56 11.74
CA VAL A 238 2.19 5.69 11.26
C VAL A 238 1.99 5.55 9.76
N HIS A 239 0.75 5.45 9.32
CA HIS A 239 0.41 5.24 7.92
C HIS A 239 -0.33 6.45 7.33
N HIS A 240 0.31 7.20 6.46
CA HIS A 240 -0.25 8.38 5.79
C HIS A 240 -1.12 8.00 4.59
N ARG A 241 -2.19 7.31 4.87
CA ARG A 241 -3.10 6.63 3.97
C ARG A 241 -3.41 7.35 2.66
N GLY A 242 -3.26 6.64 1.54
CA GLY A 242 -3.81 7.06 0.24
C GLY A 242 -2.94 8.05 -0.53
N MET A 243 -1.69 8.29 -0.14
CA MET A 243 -0.80 9.21 -0.86
C MET A 243 -0.57 8.77 -2.31
N CYS A 244 -0.29 7.49 -2.53
CA CYS A 244 -0.05 6.95 -3.87
C CYS A 244 -1.30 6.93 -4.77
N GLY A 245 -2.51 6.95 -4.20
CA GLY A 245 -3.78 6.84 -4.95
C GLY A 245 -4.53 8.15 -5.20
N ARG A 246 -4.12 9.26 -4.55
CA ARG A 246 -4.86 10.54 -4.59
C ARG A 246 -4.99 11.15 -5.99
N SER A 247 -4.01 10.95 -6.85
CA SER A 247 -4.00 11.49 -8.21
C SER A 247 -4.97 10.79 -9.15
N ARG A 248 -5.36 9.53 -8.86
CA ARG A 248 -6.20 8.69 -9.73
C ARG A 248 -7.29 7.94 -8.95
N PRO A 249 -8.21 8.64 -8.25
CA PRO A 249 -9.16 7.99 -7.34
C PRO A 249 -10.11 7.03 -8.05
N LEU A 250 -10.56 7.32 -9.26
CA LEU A 250 -11.43 6.43 -10.05
C LEU A 250 -10.70 5.14 -10.47
N PHE A 251 -9.42 5.24 -10.85
CA PHE A 251 -8.59 4.10 -11.18
C PHE A 251 -8.42 3.15 -9.98
N VAL A 252 -8.14 3.73 -8.80
CA VAL A 252 -7.99 2.96 -7.57
C VAL A 252 -9.31 2.27 -7.18
N GLU A 253 -10.44 2.98 -7.25
CA GLU A 253 -11.76 2.40 -6.95
C GLU A 253 -12.16 1.32 -7.97
N TRP A 254 -11.81 1.47 -9.26
CA TRP A 254 -12.01 0.43 -10.28
C TRP A 254 -11.27 -0.86 -9.91
N HIS A 255 -9.96 -0.77 -9.64
CA HIS A 255 -9.14 -1.93 -9.28
C HIS A 255 -9.60 -2.57 -7.97
N LYS A 256 -9.99 -1.79 -6.97
CA LYS A 256 -10.54 -2.28 -5.72
C LYS A 256 -11.83 -3.09 -5.93
N HIS A 257 -12.77 -2.60 -6.74
CA HIS A 257 -14.01 -3.34 -7.02
C HIS A 257 -13.76 -4.57 -7.90
N LYS A 258 -12.86 -4.48 -8.89
CA LYS A 258 -12.38 -5.64 -9.66
C LYS A 258 -11.73 -6.68 -8.75
N GLY A 259 -10.89 -6.24 -7.80
CA GLY A 259 -10.28 -7.09 -6.78
C GLY A 259 -11.32 -7.77 -5.89
N MET A 260 -12.35 -7.05 -5.42
CA MET A 260 -13.44 -7.64 -4.64
C MET A 260 -14.16 -8.76 -5.41
N VAL A 261 -14.48 -8.54 -6.69
CA VAL A 261 -15.12 -9.57 -7.53
C VAL A 261 -14.21 -10.80 -7.68
N ARG A 262 -12.89 -10.60 -7.95
CA ARG A 262 -11.92 -11.69 -8.00
C ARG A 262 -11.85 -12.45 -6.69
N PHE A 263 -11.75 -11.75 -5.56
CA PHE A 263 -11.68 -12.31 -4.21
C PHE A 263 -12.92 -13.18 -3.90
N TYR A 264 -14.14 -12.69 -4.17
CA TYR A 264 -15.35 -13.46 -3.95
C TYR A 264 -15.44 -14.68 -4.85
N ARG A 265 -15.11 -14.57 -6.14
CA ARG A 265 -15.10 -15.72 -7.05
C ARG A 265 -14.07 -16.78 -6.64
N LYS A 266 -12.87 -16.34 -6.20
CA LYS A 266 -11.77 -17.24 -5.82
C LYS A 266 -12.07 -18.01 -4.54
N HIS A 267 -12.61 -17.33 -3.51
CA HIS A 267 -12.72 -17.90 -2.17
C HIS A 267 -14.12 -18.36 -1.78
N PHE A 268 -15.18 -17.83 -2.40
CA PHE A 268 -16.56 -18.04 -1.96
C PHE A 268 -17.49 -18.66 -3.03
N ARG A 269 -17.02 -18.86 -4.27
CA ARG A 269 -17.85 -19.41 -5.36
C ARG A 269 -18.53 -20.72 -4.97
N HIS A 270 -17.84 -21.59 -4.23
CA HIS A 270 -18.37 -22.90 -3.83
C HIS A 270 -19.30 -22.86 -2.61
N GLN A 271 -19.35 -21.73 -1.90
CA GLN A 271 -20.18 -21.56 -0.70
C GLN A 271 -21.52 -20.88 -1.00
N TYR A 272 -21.68 -20.30 -2.18
CA TYR A 272 -22.88 -19.55 -2.57
C TYR A 272 -23.44 -20.11 -3.87
N PRO A 273 -24.78 -20.33 -3.96
CA PRO A 273 -25.44 -20.64 -5.22
C PRO A 273 -25.12 -19.62 -6.31
N LEU A 274 -25.08 -20.05 -7.57
CA LEU A 274 -24.67 -19.19 -8.70
C LEU A 274 -25.48 -17.89 -8.79
N GLY A 275 -26.80 -17.96 -8.57
CA GLY A 275 -27.67 -16.78 -8.58
C GLY A 275 -27.31 -15.77 -7.49
N LEU A 276 -27.03 -16.25 -6.27
CA LEU A 276 -26.63 -15.38 -5.16
C LEU A 276 -25.25 -14.75 -5.40
N MET A 277 -24.30 -15.51 -5.94
CA MET A 277 -23.00 -14.95 -6.32
C MET A 277 -23.14 -13.89 -7.42
N GLY A 278 -24.05 -14.08 -8.37
CA GLY A 278 -24.41 -13.08 -9.38
C GLY A 278 -24.90 -11.77 -8.75
N LEU A 279 -25.80 -11.86 -7.77
CA LEU A 279 -26.30 -10.69 -7.02
C LEU A 279 -25.19 -9.98 -6.23
N VAL A 280 -24.28 -10.73 -5.60
CA VAL A 280 -23.11 -10.15 -4.90
C VAL A 280 -22.25 -9.36 -5.89
N ILE A 281 -21.95 -9.92 -7.05
CA ILE A 281 -21.15 -9.25 -8.08
C ILE A 281 -21.86 -8.01 -8.62
N ALA A 282 -23.17 -8.10 -8.90
CA ALA A 282 -23.97 -6.96 -9.31
C ALA A 282 -23.95 -5.84 -8.24
N GLY A 283 -24.09 -6.20 -6.96
CA GLY A 283 -24.00 -5.26 -5.85
C GLY A 283 -22.63 -4.56 -5.75
N VAL A 284 -21.52 -5.27 -6.01
CA VAL A 284 -20.18 -4.69 -6.06
C VAL A 284 -20.10 -3.64 -7.17
N TRP A 285 -20.59 -3.95 -8.38
CA TRP A 285 -20.55 -3.00 -9.50
C TRP A 285 -21.51 -1.84 -9.34
N LEU A 286 -22.70 -2.05 -8.76
CA LEU A 286 -23.62 -0.97 -8.41
C LEU A 286 -22.99 0.01 -7.42
N ARG A 287 -22.30 -0.51 -6.40
CA ARG A 287 -21.55 0.32 -5.47
C ARG A 287 -20.44 1.11 -6.18
N PHE A 288 -19.70 0.48 -7.11
CA PHE A 288 -18.72 1.19 -7.93
C PHE A 288 -19.35 2.33 -8.70
N ALA A 289 -20.48 2.10 -9.37
CA ALA A 289 -21.19 3.14 -10.12
C ALA A 289 -21.57 4.33 -9.22
N GLY A 290 -22.07 4.08 -8.01
CA GLY A 290 -22.37 5.13 -7.04
C GLY A 290 -21.15 5.91 -6.57
N VAL A 291 -20.01 5.22 -6.35
CA VAL A 291 -18.75 5.88 -5.98
C VAL A 291 -18.21 6.70 -7.16
N ALA A 292 -18.24 6.16 -8.38
CA ALA A 292 -17.80 6.86 -9.60
C ALA A 292 -18.63 8.13 -9.85
N ALA A 293 -19.95 8.04 -9.71
CA ALA A 293 -20.83 9.20 -9.83
C ALA A 293 -20.51 10.29 -8.80
N ARG A 294 -20.28 9.91 -7.54
CA ARG A 294 -19.88 10.88 -6.49
C ARG A 294 -18.53 11.54 -6.81
N LEU A 295 -17.55 10.77 -7.28
CA LEU A 295 -16.24 11.32 -7.66
C LEU A 295 -16.38 12.27 -8.85
N ALA A 296 -17.20 11.94 -9.85
CA ALA A 296 -17.47 12.81 -11.00
C ALA A 296 -18.11 14.14 -10.54
N VAL A 297 -19.15 14.10 -9.70
CA VAL A 297 -19.78 15.30 -9.14
C VAL A 297 -18.79 16.15 -8.35
N ALA A 298 -17.95 15.53 -7.50
CA ALA A 298 -16.93 16.23 -6.73
C ALA A 298 -15.84 16.89 -7.60
N ALA A 299 -15.60 16.38 -8.80
CA ALA A 299 -14.63 16.93 -9.75
C ALA A 299 -15.19 18.12 -10.57
N LEU A 300 -16.52 18.27 -10.69
CA LEU A 300 -17.17 19.33 -11.49
C LEU A 300 -16.71 20.75 -11.13
N PRO A 301 -16.66 21.18 -9.84
CA PRO A 301 -16.23 22.54 -9.51
C PRO A 301 -14.80 22.83 -9.95
N GLN A 302 -13.90 21.84 -9.84
CA GLN A 302 -12.50 21.99 -10.25
C GLN A 302 -12.35 22.07 -11.77
N GLN A 303 -13.16 21.33 -12.52
CA GLN A 303 -13.18 21.38 -13.99
C GLN A 303 -13.71 22.73 -14.48
N VAL A 304 -14.79 23.21 -13.90
CA VAL A 304 -15.35 24.54 -14.20
C VAL A 304 -14.34 25.65 -13.90
N ALA A 305 -13.67 25.60 -12.75
CA ALA A 305 -12.63 26.56 -12.40
C ALA A 305 -11.43 26.53 -13.38
N ARG A 306 -10.99 25.34 -13.81
CA ARG A 306 -9.92 25.17 -14.81
C ARG A 306 -10.32 25.74 -16.17
N LEU A 307 -11.55 25.50 -16.62
CA LEU A 307 -12.08 26.03 -17.87
C LEU A 307 -12.19 27.58 -17.81
N ALA A 308 -12.69 28.12 -16.72
CA ALA A 308 -12.75 29.57 -16.52
C ALA A 308 -11.36 30.24 -16.55
N THR A 309 -10.36 29.59 -15.91
CA THR A 309 -8.96 30.06 -15.92
C THR A 309 -8.33 29.95 -17.31
N ALA A 310 -8.64 28.86 -18.06
CA ALA A 310 -8.16 28.68 -19.43
C ALA A 310 -8.77 29.74 -20.38
N MET A 311 -10.05 30.09 -20.21
CA MET A 311 -10.74 31.11 -20.98
C MET A 311 -10.28 32.53 -20.62
N ALA A 312 -9.86 32.75 -19.37
CA ALA A 312 -9.36 34.04 -18.87
C ALA A 312 -7.89 34.31 -19.23
N ARG A 313 -7.14 33.35 -19.75
CA ARG A 313 -5.78 33.59 -20.23
C ARG A 313 -5.85 34.39 -21.52
N PRO A 314 -5.32 35.64 -21.57
CA PRO A 314 -5.24 36.40 -22.80
C PRO A 314 -4.43 35.60 -23.80
N ARG A 315 -4.95 35.45 -25.03
CA ARG A 315 -4.13 35.00 -26.16
C ARG A 315 -3.02 36.02 -26.30
N LEU A 316 -1.83 35.69 -25.80
CA LEU A 316 -0.62 36.43 -26.17
C LEU A 316 -0.53 36.31 -27.67
N ALA A 317 -0.95 37.39 -28.36
CA ALA A 317 -0.77 37.54 -29.79
C ALA A 317 0.71 37.25 -30.07
N ALA A 318 0.93 36.34 -30.99
CA ALA A 318 2.26 36.08 -31.52
C ALA A 318 2.80 37.42 -32.04
N ALA A 319 3.64 38.05 -31.23
CA ALA A 319 4.43 39.17 -31.69
C ALA A 319 5.37 38.61 -32.75
N GLY A 320 5.07 38.85 -34.00
CA GLY A 320 5.91 38.55 -35.13
C GLY A 320 7.32 39.11 -34.92
N PRO A 321 8.35 38.52 -35.51
CA PRO A 321 9.73 38.99 -35.37
C PRO A 321 9.81 40.45 -35.79
N ARG A 322 10.30 41.32 -34.88
CA ARG A 322 10.59 42.73 -35.21
C ARG A 322 11.59 42.76 -36.35
N PRO A 323 11.35 43.57 -37.43
CA PRO A 323 12.32 43.71 -38.51
C PRO A 323 13.62 44.29 -37.94
N ILE A 324 14.75 43.64 -38.26
CA ILE A 324 16.11 44.10 -37.91
C ILE A 324 16.34 45.36 -38.71
N ASP A 325 16.47 46.49 -38.04
CA ASP A 325 16.87 47.78 -38.64
C ASP A 325 18.37 47.71 -39.07
N ARG A 326 18.58 47.51 -40.36
CA ARG A 326 19.91 47.41 -41.02
C ARG A 326 20.67 48.73 -41.06
N ARG A 327 20.24 49.80 -40.44
CA ARG A 327 20.88 51.15 -40.53
C ARG A 327 21.93 51.45 -39.43
N ARG A 328 22.27 50.50 -38.55
CA ARG A 328 23.27 50.74 -37.47
C ARG A 328 24.59 49.97 -37.60
N ILE A 329 24.92 49.46 -38.80
CA ILE A 329 26.23 48.79 -39.04
C ILE A 329 27.02 49.59 -40.09
N ALA A 330 27.05 50.89 -40.02
CA ALA A 330 27.86 51.72 -40.92
C ALA A 330 28.39 52.97 -40.20
N SER A 331 29.01 52.82 -39.05
CA SER A 331 29.82 53.92 -38.48
C SER A 331 30.61 53.43 -37.27
N SER A 332 31.69 52.70 -37.47
CA SER A 332 32.88 52.69 -36.60
C SER A 332 33.98 51.89 -37.26
N GLY A 333 34.50 52.39 -38.34
CA GLY A 333 35.75 52.01 -38.92
C GLY A 333 36.57 53.25 -39.18
N SER A 334 37.47 53.59 -38.25
CA SER A 334 38.71 54.39 -38.50
C SER A 334 39.53 54.34 -37.22
N VAL A 335 40.58 53.55 -37.25
CA VAL A 335 41.99 53.95 -37.40
C VAL A 335 42.60 54.59 -36.14
N SER A 336 43.59 53.98 -35.54
CA SER A 336 44.95 54.49 -35.55
C SER A 336 45.88 53.65 -34.71
N THR A 337 47.00 53.28 -35.37
CA THR A 337 48.36 52.95 -34.98
C THR A 337 48.65 52.00 -33.86
#